data_cda1b606c17872df16bac58a4bc46f9b
#
_entry.id   cda1b606c17872df16bac58a4bc46f9b
#
_cell.length_a   1.000
_cell.length_b   1.000
_cell.length_c   1.000
_cell.angle_alpha   90.00
_cell.angle_beta   90.00
_cell.angle_gamma   90.00
#
_symmetry.space_group_name_H-M   'P 1'
#
loop_
_entity.id
_entity.type
_entity.pdbx_description
1 polymer ?
#
loop_
_entity_poly.entity_id
_entity_poly.type
_entity_poly.pdbx_seq_one_letter_code
_entity_poly.pdbx_strand_id
1 'polypeptide(L)'
;HTGKELWKVTRNNFTRSYATPVIWKTRGQSQILVPGSTRLTAYAVETGKRIWWVDGLARIVNTIPAISGDMLYIASWSPGGEIEGDRIAMEPWKEALATLDKNADGRLRRDELPNGSPVNSRFFRIDLDQNGALDQQEWEKHAEVFARSRNQVLAIRPSGAGNLTETHVLWKYARGIPYVASPLVHNNVLYMVKDGGILSALDAGTGDVLRQARLRGRGNYYASPVAADGKLYVASERGV
;
A
#
# COMPACT_ATOMS: atom_id res chain seq x y z
N HIS A 1 -15.54 -24.61 -13.81
CA HIS A 1 -15.54 -23.20 -13.40
C HIS A 1 -16.36 -22.40 -14.39
N THR A 2 -17.48 -21.79 -13.93
CA THR A 2 -18.51 -21.15 -14.78
C THR A 2 -18.28 -19.64 -14.93
N GLY A 3 -17.36 -19.04 -14.18
CA GLY A 3 -17.18 -17.58 -14.13
C GLY A 3 -18.34 -16.82 -13.45
N LYS A 4 -19.26 -17.53 -12.79
CA LYS A 4 -20.36 -16.90 -12.08
C LYS A 4 -19.85 -16.09 -10.88
N GLU A 5 -20.28 -14.83 -10.75
CA GLU A 5 -20.02 -14.02 -9.56
C GLU A 5 -20.73 -14.64 -8.34
N LEU A 6 -19.99 -14.93 -7.29
CA LEU A 6 -20.51 -15.46 -6.03
C LEU A 6 -20.86 -14.35 -5.05
N TRP A 7 -20.03 -13.31 -5.00
CA TRP A 7 -20.23 -12.13 -4.16
C TRP A 7 -19.42 -10.95 -4.69
N LYS A 8 -19.82 -9.75 -4.30
CA LYS A 8 -19.16 -8.49 -4.61
C LYS A 8 -19.10 -7.62 -3.37
N VAL A 9 -17.97 -6.96 -3.13
CA VAL A 9 -17.77 -6.01 -2.02
C VAL A 9 -17.41 -4.65 -2.58
N THR A 10 -18.24 -3.66 -2.30
CA THR A 10 -17.96 -2.27 -2.65
C THR A 10 -17.01 -1.65 -1.62
N ARG A 11 -15.97 -0.98 -2.09
CA ARG A 11 -14.90 -0.40 -1.28
C ARG A 11 -14.79 1.11 -1.52
N ASN A 12 -15.85 1.85 -1.31
CA ASN A 12 -15.98 3.29 -1.61
C ASN A 12 -14.96 4.19 -0.88
N ASN A 13 -14.30 3.67 0.16
CA ASN A 13 -13.38 4.45 0.98
C ASN A 13 -11.90 4.28 0.60
N PHE A 14 -11.62 3.75 -0.60
CA PHE A 14 -10.25 3.47 -1.01
C PHE A 14 -9.95 4.11 -2.37
N THR A 15 -8.79 4.75 -2.43
CA THR A 15 -8.18 5.13 -3.70
C THR A 15 -7.55 3.91 -4.38
N ARG A 16 -6.99 4.10 -5.57
CA ARG A 16 -6.38 3.03 -6.37
C ARG A 16 -5.21 2.36 -5.63
N SER A 17 -5.13 1.04 -5.73
CA SER A 17 -4.01 0.20 -5.29
C SER A 17 -3.87 -0.97 -6.26
N TYR A 18 -2.68 -1.56 -6.38
CA TYR A 18 -2.37 -2.50 -7.48
C TYR A 18 -1.88 -3.86 -6.98
N ALA A 19 -1.90 -4.08 -5.67
CA ALA A 19 -1.47 -5.35 -5.09
C ALA A 19 -2.42 -6.50 -5.48
N THR A 20 -1.85 -7.66 -5.77
CA THR A 20 -2.61 -8.88 -5.99
C THR A 20 -3.14 -9.43 -4.67
N PRO A 21 -4.44 -9.77 -4.56
CA PRO A 21 -4.98 -10.46 -3.39
C PRO A 21 -4.36 -11.84 -3.20
N VAL A 22 -4.20 -12.26 -1.94
CA VAL A 22 -3.61 -13.55 -1.56
C VAL A 22 -4.57 -14.34 -0.69
N ILE A 23 -4.68 -15.64 -0.95
CA ILE A 23 -5.42 -16.57 -0.08
C ILE A 23 -4.51 -16.98 1.09
N TRP A 24 -5.00 -16.74 2.29
CA TRP A 24 -4.37 -17.20 3.53
C TRP A 24 -5.25 -18.24 4.22
N LYS A 25 -4.69 -19.43 4.41
CA LYS A 25 -5.37 -20.51 5.14
C LYS A 25 -4.85 -20.52 6.57
N THR A 26 -5.72 -20.26 7.51
CA THR A 26 -5.37 -20.23 8.94
C THR A 26 -6.51 -20.77 9.78
N ARG A 27 -6.20 -21.56 10.80
CA ARG A 27 -7.18 -22.11 11.76
C ARG A 27 -8.43 -22.72 11.11
N GLY A 28 -8.25 -23.45 9.99
CA GLY A 28 -9.34 -24.09 9.26
C GLY A 28 -10.20 -23.15 8.40
N GLN A 29 -9.88 -21.87 8.34
CA GLN A 29 -10.60 -20.90 7.51
C GLN A 29 -9.72 -20.37 6.38
N SER A 30 -10.32 -20.11 5.22
CA SER A 30 -9.67 -19.43 4.11
C SER A 30 -10.10 -17.98 4.07
N GLN A 31 -9.11 -17.10 4.04
CA GLN A 31 -9.32 -15.64 3.98
C GLN A 31 -8.64 -15.08 2.73
N ILE A 32 -9.24 -14.08 2.11
CA ILE A 32 -8.62 -13.29 1.04
C ILE A 32 -8.01 -12.05 1.69
N LEU A 33 -6.70 -11.92 1.60
CA LEU A 33 -5.96 -10.74 2.01
C LEU A 33 -5.91 -9.75 0.85
N VAL A 34 -6.44 -8.56 1.05
CA VAL A 34 -6.49 -7.52 0.02
C VAL A 34 -5.75 -6.29 0.51
N PRO A 35 -4.48 -6.10 0.09
CA PRO A 35 -3.79 -4.85 0.31
C PRO A 35 -4.46 -3.73 -0.48
N GLY A 36 -4.74 -2.63 0.17
CA GLY A 36 -5.37 -1.48 -0.44
C GLY A 36 -4.72 -0.18 0.02
N SER A 37 -5.21 0.94 -0.46
CA SER A 37 -4.76 2.25 -0.03
C SER A 37 -4.86 2.37 1.49
N THR A 38 -3.73 2.62 2.16
CA THR A 38 -3.58 2.80 3.61
C THR A 38 -3.94 1.61 4.51
N ARG A 39 -4.42 0.47 3.95
CA ARG A 39 -5.03 -0.61 4.74
C ARG A 39 -4.84 -1.99 4.11
N LEU A 40 -4.51 -2.99 4.93
CA LEU A 40 -4.68 -4.41 4.60
C LEU A 40 -6.02 -4.89 5.16
N THR A 41 -6.84 -5.56 4.34
CA THR A 41 -8.15 -6.08 4.76
C THR A 41 -8.26 -7.57 4.45
N ALA A 42 -8.81 -8.34 5.38
CA ALA A 42 -9.12 -9.74 5.18
C ALA A 42 -10.63 -9.97 5.03
N TYR A 43 -10.99 -10.79 4.06
CA TYR A 43 -12.35 -11.18 3.75
C TYR A 43 -12.49 -12.70 3.78
N ALA A 44 -13.66 -13.19 4.20
CA ALA A 44 -14.02 -14.60 4.06
C ALA A 44 -14.14 -14.97 2.58
N VAL A 45 -13.48 -16.05 2.15
CA VAL A 45 -13.48 -16.48 0.73
C VAL A 45 -14.87 -16.81 0.25
N GLU A 46 -15.68 -17.45 1.07
CA GLU A 46 -17.01 -17.96 0.70
C GLU A 46 -18.07 -16.86 0.58
N THR A 47 -17.94 -15.78 1.36
CA THR A 47 -19.03 -14.80 1.52
C THR A 47 -18.65 -13.36 1.18
N GLY A 48 -17.35 -13.07 1.06
CA GLY A 48 -16.85 -11.70 0.92
C GLY A 48 -17.02 -10.85 2.19
N LYS A 49 -17.49 -11.43 3.32
CA LYS A 49 -17.62 -10.68 4.56
C LYS A 49 -16.25 -10.24 5.06
N ARG A 50 -16.10 -8.95 5.38
CA ARG A 50 -14.89 -8.43 6.01
C ARG A 50 -14.72 -9.02 7.40
N ILE A 51 -13.56 -9.62 7.68
CA ILE A 51 -13.23 -10.24 8.96
C ILE A 51 -12.47 -9.25 9.83
N TRP A 52 -11.32 -8.81 9.35
CA TRP A 52 -10.46 -7.87 10.07
C TRP A 52 -9.72 -6.94 9.12
N TRP A 53 -9.10 -5.89 9.67
CA TRP A 53 -8.20 -5.02 8.93
C TRP A 53 -7.10 -4.44 9.82
N VAL A 54 -6.01 -4.00 9.16
CA VAL A 54 -4.91 -3.25 9.76
C VAL A 54 -4.65 -2.01 8.91
N ASP A 55 -4.62 -0.85 9.55
CA ASP A 55 -4.26 0.43 8.96
C ASP A 55 -2.74 0.65 9.01
N GLY A 56 -2.22 1.64 8.27
CA GLY A 56 -0.82 2.05 8.30
C GLY A 56 -0.04 1.66 7.06
N LEU A 57 -0.69 1.33 5.95
CA LEU A 57 -0.02 1.15 4.67
C LEU A 57 0.14 2.48 3.92
N ALA A 58 0.96 2.46 2.88
CA ALA A 58 1.09 3.58 1.95
C ALA A 58 -0.20 3.79 1.15
N ARG A 59 -0.33 4.97 0.57
CA ARG A 59 -1.43 5.35 -0.32
C ARG A 59 -1.60 4.40 -1.50
N ILE A 60 -0.51 3.89 -2.04
CA ILE A 60 -0.48 2.90 -3.10
C ILE A 60 0.29 1.68 -2.58
N VAL A 61 -0.28 0.50 -2.75
CA VAL A 61 0.37 -0.76 -2.41
C VAL A 61 0.50 -1.59 -3.69
N ASN A 62 1.73 -1.93 -4.05
CA ASN A 62 2.04 -2.77 -5.22
C ASN A 62 2.49 -4.17 -4.80
N THR A 63 2.95 -4.32 -3.56
CA THR A 63 3.49 -5.57 -3.04
C THR A 63 2.38 -6.48 -2.53
N ILE A 64 2.62 -7.78 -2.55
CA ILE A 64 1.76 -8.78 -1.90
C ILE A 64 2.30 -9.12 -0.49
N PRO A 65 1.44 -9.52 0.45
CA PRO A 65 1.89 -9.98 1.75
C PRO A 65 2.74 -11.25 1.66
N ALA A 66 3.88 -11.27 2.35
CA ALA A 66 4.59 -12.51 2.63
C ALA A 66 3.94 -13.21 3.84
N ILE A 67 3.81 -14.52 3.76
CA ILE A 67 3.13 -15.35 4.75
C ILE A 67 4.12 -16.36 5.32
N SER A 68 4.21 -16.45 6.65
CA SER A 68 4.98 -17.49 7.35
C SER A 68 4.18 -17.97 8.56
N GLY A 69 3.55 -19.13 8.43
CA GLY A 69 2.66 -19.67 9.46
C GLY A 69 1.50 -18.75 9.78
N ASP A 70 1.44 -18.27 11.01
CA ASP A 70 0.42 -17.30 11.49
C ASP A 70 0.84 -15.82 11.34
N MET A 71 2.02 -15.58 10.77
CA MET A 71 2.56 -14.24 10.55
C MET A 71 2.37 -13.76 9.12
N LEU A 72 2.04 -12.49 9.00
CA LEU A 72 1.93 -11.75 7.73
C LEU A 72 2.89 -10.56 7.74
N TYR A 73 3.58 -10.34 6.63
CA TYR A 73 4.47 -9.20 6.43
C TYR A 73 4.04 -8.47 5.17
N ILE A 74 3.72 -7.21 5.29
CA ILE A 74 3.32 -6.37 4.16
C ILE A 74 4.17 -5.11 4.10
N ALA A 75 4.91 -4.95 3.02
CA ALA A 75 5.64 -3.72 2.72
C ALA A 75 4.79 -2.84 1.83
N SER A 76 4.85 -1.54 2.02
CA SER A 76 4.16 -0.60 1.15
C SER A 76 4.92 0.72 1.05
N TRP A 77 5.04 1.22 -0.15
CA TRP A 77 5.70 2.48 -0.44
C TRP A 77 4.94 3.27 -1.50
N SER A 78 4.85 4.57 -1.32
CA SER A 78 4.37 5.49 -2.35
C SER A 78 5.04 6.86 -2.19
N PRO A 79 5.20 7.65 -3.26
CA PRO A 79 5.71 9.00 -3.15
C PRO A 79 4.89 9.84 -2.15
N GLY A 80 5.58 10.64 -1.34
CA GLY A 80 4.97 11.49 -0.31
C GLY A 80 4.67 10.79 1.01
N GLY A 81 5.11 9.53 1.21
CA GLY A 81 4.92 8.78 2.46
C GLY A 81 6.12 8.77 3.41
N GLU A 82 7.34 9.08 2.92
CA GLU A 82 8.57 9.02 3.74
C GLU A 82 8.93 10.36 4.39
N ILE A 83 8.67 11.48 3.72
CA ILE A 83 9.06 12.82 4.16
C ILE A 83 7.79 13.66 4.29
N GLU A 84 7.60 14.26 5.44
CA GLU A 84 6.41 15.08 5.73
C GLU A 84 6.30 16.28 4.75
N GLY A 85 7.44 16.86 4.33
CA GLY A 85 7.52 17.92 3.34
C GLY A 85 7.12 17.52 1.91
N ASP A 86 7.16 16.22 1.58
CA ASP A 86 6.72 15.71 0.27
C ASP A 86 5.22 15.39 0.23
N ARG A 87 4.54 15.52 1.36
CA ARG A 87 3.10 15.37 1.43
C ARG A 87 2.44 16.59 0.83
N ILE A 88 1.44 16.34 -0.01
CA ILE A 88 0.60 17.42 -0.48
C ILE A 88 -0.29 17.85 0.67
N ALA A 89 0.00 19.00 1.24
CA ALA A 89 -0.94 19.70 2.08
C ALA A 89 -2.10 20.16 1.19
N MET A 90 -3.28 19.66 1.47
CA MET A 90 -4.51 20.15 0.84
C MET A 90 -5.19 21.09 1.83
N GLU A 91 -5.49 22.28 1.37
CA GLU A 91 -6.30 23.23 2.13
C GLU A 91 -7.72 22.68 2.36
N PRO A 92 -8.43 23.12 3.39
CA PRO A 92 -9.82 22.77 3.60
C PRO A 92 -10.66 23.02 2.36
N TRP A 93 -11.57 22.12 2.02
CA TRP A 93 -12.40 22.24 0.80
C TRP A 93 -13.05 23.60 0.62
N LYS A 94 -13.62 24.15 1.70
CA LYS A 94 -14.30 25.45 1.68
C LYS A 94 -13.35 26.60 1.28
N GLU A 95 -12.09 26.54 1.69
CA GLU A 95 -11.08 27.55 1.35
C GLU A 95 -10.63 27.38 -0.09
N ALA A 96 -10.38 26.13 -0.52
CA ALA A 96 -10.05 25.81 -1.90
C ALA A 96 -11.14 26.27 -2.87
N LEU A 97 -12.39 25.97 -2.55
CA LEU A 97 -13.53 26.39 -3.37
C LEU A 97 -13.64 27.91 -3.46
N ALA A 98 -13.49 28.62 -2.34
CA ALA A 98 -13.61 30.09 -2.32
C ALA A 98 -12.53 30.79 -3.16
N THR A 99 -11.36 30.15 -3.34
CA THR A 99 -10.22 30.74 -4.07
C THR A 99 -10.09 30.26 -5.50
N LEU A 100 -10.51 29.04 -5.80
CA LEU A 100 -10.23 28.36 -7.07
C LEU A 100 -11.47 28.21 -7.97
N ASP A 101 -12.66 28.11 -7.41
CA ASP A 101 -13.91 27.97 -8.18
C ASP A 101 -14.26 29.28 -8.88
N LYS A 102 -13.84 29.38 -10.15
CA LYS A 102 -14.00 30.61 -10.95
C LYS A 102 -15.38 30.76 -11.55
N ASN A 103 -16.05 29.64 -11.76
CA ASN A 103 -17.37 29.62 -12.41
C ASN A 103 -18.53 29.50 -11.41
N ALA A 104 -18.22 29.37 -10.11
CA ALA A 104 -19.17 29.28 -9.00
C ALA A 104 -20.13 28.08 -9.13
N ASP A 105 -19.66 26.94 -9.71
CA ASP A 105 -20.50 25.76 -9.86
C ASP A 105 -20.40 24.79 -8.65
N GLY A 106 -19.59 25.14 -7.64
CA GLY A 106 -19.40 24.36 -6.42
C GLY A 106 -18.49 23.15 -6.60
N ARG A 107 -17.71 23.11 -7.67
CA ARG A 107 -16.74 22.07 -8.01
C ARG A 107 -15.43 22.68 -8.46
N LEU A 108 -14.38 21.91 -8.52
CA LEU A 108 -13.09 22.36 -9.03
C LEU A 108 -12.72 21.55 -10.29
N ARG A 109 -12.66 22.25 -11.42
CA ARG A 109 -12.20 21.70 -12.69
C ARG A 109 -10.70 21.88 -12.85
N ARG A 110 -10.10 21.10 -13.73
CA ARG A 110 -8.65 21.12 -13.92
C ARG A 110 -8.11 22.49 -14.36
N ASP A 111 -8.86 23.23 -15.16
CA ASP A 111 -8.50 24.57 -15.66
C ASP A 111 -8.64 25.67 -14.59
N GLU A 112 -9.34 25.40 -13.51
CA GLU A 112 -9.45 26.28 -12.35
C GLU A 112 -8.28 26.14 -11.38
N LEU A 113 -7.59 24.98 -11.42
CA LEU A 113 -6.45 24.71 -10.56
C LEU A 113 -5.17 25.41 -11.07
N PRO A 114 -4.32 25.94 -10.18
CA PRO A 114 -3.06 26.56 -10.58
C PRO A 114 -2.20 25.60 -11.41
N ASN A 115 -1.67 26.09 -12.53
CA ASN A 115 -0.77 25.31 -13.38
C ASN A 115 0.46 24.85 -12.60
N GLY A 116 0.79 23.55 -12.75
CA GLY A 116 1.93 22.95 -12.05
C GLY A 116 1.69 22.68 -10.57
N SER A 117 0.52 23.00 -10.01
CA SER A 117 0.21 22.62 -8.63
C SER A 117 0.18 21.09 -8.48
N PRO A 118 0.51 20.56 -7.29
CA PRO A 118 0.43 19.13 -7.04
C PRO A 118 -0.96 18.54 -7.26
N VAL A 119 -2.01 19.30 -6.99
CA VAL A 119 -3.40 18.89 -7.21
C VAL A 119 -3.70 18.80 -8.71
N ASN A 120 -3.33 19.83 -9.50
CA ASN A 120 -3.50 19.82 -10.95
C ASN A 120 -2.76 18.63 -11.60
N SER A 121 -1.52 18.39 -11.21
CA SER A 121 -0.70 17.28 -11.72
C SER A 121 -1.29 15.90 -11.40
N ARG A 122 -2.12 15.81 -10.38
CA ARG A 122 -2.75 14.56 -9.92
C ARG A 122 -4.25 14.53 -10.11
N PHE A 123 -4.81 15.49 -10.80
CA PHE A 123 -6.26 15.68 -10.97
C PHE A 123 -6.98 14.35 -11.25
N PHE A 124 -6.55 13.60 -12.27
CA PHE A 124 -7.15 12.33 -12.67
C PHE A 124 -7.07 11.21 -11.60
N ARG A 125 -6.27 11.40 -10.54
CA ARG A 125 -6.16 10.46 -9.40
C ARG A 125 -7.07 10.88 -8.26
N ILE A 126 -7.42 12.15 -8.20
CA ILE A 126 -8.32 12.73 -7.20
C ILE A 126 -9.76 12.55 -7.68
N ASP A 127 -10.01 12.86 -8.95
CA ASP A 127 -11.27 12.60 -9.67
C ASP A 127 -11.51 11.08 -9.75
N LEU A 128 -12.21 10.54 -8.76
CA LEU A 128 -12.39 9.11 -8.58
C LEU A 128 -13.48 8.54 -9.49
N ASP A 129 -14.52 9.32 -9.76
CA ASP A 129 -15.62 8.95 -10.64
C ASP A 129 -15.37 9.34 -12.11
N GLN A 130 -14.28 10.08 -12.38
CA GLN A 130 -13.83 10.50 -13.70
C GLN A 130 -14.82 11.40 -14.44
N ASN A 131 -15.55 12.23 -13.70
CA ASN A 131 -16.51 13.18 -14.27
C ASN A 131 -15.88 14.50 -14.76
N GLY A 132 -14.57 14.70 -14.51
CA GLY A 132 -13.81 15.88 -14.94
C GLY A 132 -13.91 17.06 -13.99
N ALA A 133 -14.48 16.88 -12.81
CA ALA A 133 -14.59 17.91 -11.78
C ALA A 133 -14.41 17.28 -10.39
N LEU A 134 -13.69 17.95 -9.49
CA LEU A 134 -13.53 17.49 -8.11
C LEU A 134 -14.67 18.02 -7.26
N ASP A 135 -15.24 17.14 -6.46
CA ASP A 135 -16.17 17.50 -5.41
C ASP A 135 -15.51 17.46 -4.01
N GLN A 136 -16.27 17.87 -3.00
CA GLN A 136 -15.81 17.88 -1.62
C GLN A 136 -15.38 16.50 -1.15
N GLN A 137 -16.13 15.45 -1.50
CA GLN A 137 -15.85 14.09 -1.05
C GLN A 137 -14.53 13.56 -1.62
N GLU A 138 -14.25 13.84 -2.88
CA GLU A 138 -13.01 13.46 -3.54
C GLU A 138 -11.81 14.22 -2.99
N TRP A 139 -11.97 15.52 -2.78
CA TRP A 139 -10.95 16.38 -2.20
C TRP A 139 -10.55 15.95 -0.78
N GLU A 140 -11.54 15.82 0.11
CA GLU A 140 -11.32 15.40 1.49
C GLU A 140 -10.78 13.99 1.57
N LYS A 141 -11.23 13.08 0.70
CA LYS A 141 -10.72 11.73 0.61
C LYS A 141 -9.24 11.70 0.23
N HIS A 142 -8.85 12.52 -0.72
CA HIS A 142 -7.46 12.64 -1.11
C HIS A 142 -6.58 13.17 0.03
N ALA A 143 -7.03 14.21 0.72
CA ALA A 143 -6.36 14.75 1.89
C ALA A 143 -6.20 13.69 3.01
N GLU A 144 -7.28 12.98 3.34
CA GLU A 144 -7.27 11.89 4.33
C GLU A 144 -6.25 10.80 3.99
N VAL A 145 -6.24 10.34 2.74
CA VAL A 145 -5.35 9.29 2.29
C VAL A 145 -3.87 9.69 2.40
N PHE A 146 -3.53 10.94 2.09
CA PHE A 146 -2.17 11.45 2.26
C PHE A 146 -1.78 11.59 3.74
N ALA A 147 -2.68 12.08 4.57
CA ALA A 147 -2.43 12.19 6.01
C ALA A 147 -2.17 10.84 6.67
N ARG A 148 -2.84 9.79 6.20
CA ARG A 148 -2.72 8.41 6.73
C ARG A 148 -1.63 7.56 6.09
N SER A 149 -1.14 7.92 4.91
CA SER A 149 -0.13 7.15 4.16
C SER A 149 1.17 7.01 4.94
N ARG A 150 1.70 5.77 5.04
CA ARG A 150 2.97 5.47 5.68
C ARG A 150 3.77 4.50 4.81
N ASN A 151 5.02 4.84 4.54
CA ASN A 151 5.97 3.97 3.85
C ASN A 151 6.65 3.07 4.88
N GLN A 152 6.19 1.86 5.00
CA GLN A 152 6.69 0.93 6.00
C GLN A 152 6.35 -0.52 5.67
N VAL A 153 7.02 -1.42 6.35
CA VAL A 153 6.60 -2.82 6.47
C VAL A 153 5.94 -3.02 7.83
N LEU A 154 4.88 -3.80 7.84
CA LEU A 154 4.18 -4.23 9.05
C LEU A 154 4.35 -5.75 9.20
N ALA A 155 4.69 -6.20 10.41
CA ALA A 155 4.56 -7.59 10.81
C ALA A 155 3.30 -7.75 11.65
N ILE A 156 2.42 -8.63 11.23
CA ILE A 156 1.07 -8.76 11.77
C ILE A 156 0.85 -10.23 12.17
N ARG A 157 0.32 -10.46 13.35
CA ARG A 157 -0.19 -11.78 13.77
C ARG A 157 -1.70 -11.69 13.97
N PRO A 158 -2.50 -11.81 12.92
CA PRO A 158 -3.93 -11.57 13.03
C PRO A 158 -4.64 -12.63 13.88
N SER A 159 -5.53 -12.19 14.74
CA SER A 159 -6.38 -13.05 15.54
C SER A 159 -7.68 -12.31 15.87
N GLY A 160 -8.82 -12.97 15.72
CA GLY A 160 -10.11 -12.33 15.95
C GLY A 160 -10.66 -11.55 14.74
N ALA A 161 -11.39 -10.49 14.99
CA ALA A 161 -12.11 -9.71 13.99
C ALA A 161 -12.04 -8.20 14.29
N GLY A 162 -12.37 -7.37 13.29
CA GLY A 162 -12.42 -5.92 13.44
C GLY A 162 -11.10 -5.22 13.14
N ASN A 163 -10.85 -4.09 13.79
CA ASN A 163 -9.61 -3.33 13.64
C ASN A 163 -8.51 -3.91 14.52
N LEU A 164 -7.48 -4.45 13.91
CA LEU A 164 -6.35 -5.09 14.58
C LEU A 164 -5.08 -4.21 14.62
N THR A 165 -5.16 -2.95 14.21
CA THR A 165 -4.01 -2.07 14.01
C THR A 165 -3.15 -1.91 15.26
N GLU A 166 -3.78 -1.65 16.40
CA GLU A 166 -3.05 -1.37 17.65
C GLU A 166 -2.75 -2.62 18.48
N THR A 167 -3.39 -3.74 18.16
CA THR A 167 -3.33 -4.94 19.01
C THR A 167 -2.56 -6.10 18.40
N HIS A 168 -2.45 -6.17 17.07
CA HIS A 168 -1.88 -7.33 16.37
C HIS A 168 -0.75 -6.99 15.40
N VAL A 169 -0.36 -5.71 15.28
CA VAL A 169 0.89 -5.31 14.63
C VAL A 169 2.00 -5.45 15.66
N LEU A 170 2.90 -6.43 15.45
CA LEU A 170 3.97 -6.75 16.39
C LEU A 170 5.12 -5.76 16.29
N TRP A 171 5.49 -5.40 15.06
CA TRP A 171 6.52 -4.41 14.80
C TRP A 171 6.30 -3.70 13.46
N LYS A 172 6.95 -2.55 13.31
CA LYS A 172 6.95 -1.71 12.11
C LYS A 172 8.37 -1.32 11.77
N TYR A 173 8.69 -1.26 10.48
CA TYR A 173 9.99 -0.80 10.02
C TYR A 173 9.82 0.10 8.79
N ALA A 174 10.47 1.28 8.77
CA ALA A 174 10.19 2.35 7.80
C ALA A 174 11.38 2.73 6.91
N ARG A 175 12.43 1.89 6.82
CA ARG A 175 13.61 2.21 5.99
C ARG A 175 13.77 1.20 4.87
N GLY A 176 14.23 1.67 3.69
CA GLY A 176 14.51 0.78 2.57
C GLY A 176 13.30 0.00 2.06
N ILE A 177 12.12 0.59 2.12
CA ILE A 177 10.87 -0.06 1.74
C ILE A 177 10.79 -0.18 0.21
N PRO A 178 10.49 -1.37 -0.34
CA PRO A 178 10.34 -1.58 -1.77
C PRO A 178 9.08 -0.90 -2.31
N TYR A 179 9.16 -0.42 -3.55
CA TYR A 179 8.02 0.14 -4.26
C TYR A 179 7.15 -0.94 -4.90
N VAL A 180 7.79 -1.92 -5.57
CA VAL A 180 7.09 -2.97 -6.34
C VAL A 180 7.44 -4.37 -5.86
N ALA A 181 8.73 -4.63 -5.59
CA ALA A 181 9.19 -5.96 -5.17
C ALA A 181 8.54 -6.39 -3.85
N SER A 182 7.86 -7.52 -3.86
CA SER A 182 7.23 -8.05 -2.65
C SER A 182 8.28 -8.60 -1.67
N PRO A 183 8.08 -8.48 -0.36
CA PRO A 183 8.97 -9.07 0.62
C PRO A 183 8.95 -10.60 0.55
N LEU A 184 10.04 -11.22 0.97
CA LEU A 184 10.18 -12.69 1.09
C LEU A 184 10.55 -13.04 2.52
N VAL A 185 9.84 -14.00 3.11
CA VAL A 185 10.27 -14.62 4.38
C VAL A 185 10.89 -15.98 4.09
N HIS A 186 12.12 -16.18 4.59
CA HIS A 186 12.81 -17.45 4.50
C HIS A 186 13.72 -17.64 5.72
N ASN A 187 13.63 -18.80 6.39
CA ASN A 187 14.41 -19.13 7.59
C ASN A 187 14.37 -18.03 8.68
N ASN A 188 13.18 -17.58 9.02
CA ASN A 188 12.93 -16.52 10.00
C ASN A 188 13.59 -15.15 9.66
N VAL A 189 13.93 -14.92 8.41
CA VAL A 189 14.46 -13.65 7.92
C VAL A 189 13.51 -13.05 6.88
N LEU A 190 13.16 -11.79 7.07
CA LEU A 190 12.40 -11.00 6.09
C LEU A 190 13.37 -10.27 5.17
N TYR A 191 13.33 -10.61 3.89
CA TYR A 191 14.12 -9.96 2.84
C TYR A 191 13.29 -8.96 2.07
N MET A 192 13.84 -7.78 1.86
CA MET A 192 13.26 -6.72 1.05
C MET A 192 14.31 -6.13 0.13
N VAL A 193 13.93 -5.83 -1.11
CA VAL A 193 14.80 -5.16 -2.07
C VAL A 193 14.15 -3.86 -2.50
N LYS A 194 14.76 -2.73 -2.09
CA LYS A 194 14.33 -1.40 -2.53
C LYS A 194 14.81 -1.13 -3.95
N ASP A 195 14.07 -0.33 -4.69
CA ASP A 195 14.48 0.25 -5.97
C ASP A 195 15.88 0.88 -5.84
N GLY A 196 16.72 0.70 -6.85
CA GLY A 196 18.13 1.08 -6.78
C GLY A 196 19.03 0.07 -6.04
N GLY A 197 18.49 -1.10 -5.63
CA GLY A 197 19.28 -2.26 -5.21
C GLY A 197 19.78 -2.22 -3.77
N ILE A 198 19.02 -1.70 -2.84
CA ILE A 198 19.28 -1.88 -1.41
C ILE A 198 18.53 -3.13 -0.93
N LEU A 199 19.28 -4.17 -0.59
CA LEU A 199 18.76 -5.37 0.06
C LEU A 199 18.80 -5.17 1.57
N SER A 200 17.67 -5.37 2.23
CA SER A 200 17.54 -5.41 3.69
C SER A 200 17.10 -6.80 4.12
N ALA A 201 17.77 -7.33 5.14
CA ALA A 201 17.43 -8.56 5.85
C ALA A 201 17.09 -8.21 7.30
N LEU A 202 15.87 -8.52 7.72
CA LEU A 202 15.37 -8.25 9.06
C LEU A 202 15.06 -9.57 9.77
N ASP A 203 15.25 -9.63 11.07
CA ASP A 203 14.68 -10.72 11.87
C ASP A 203 13.15 -10.67 11.75
N ALA A 204 12.53 -11.75 11.32
CA ALA A 204 11.10 -11.78 11.05
C ALA A 204 10.26 -11.67 12.33
N GLY A 205 10.80 -12.10 13.47
CA GLY A 205 10.11 -12.02 14.76
C GLY A 205 10.16 -10.64 15.41
N THR A 206 11.30 -9.94 15.30
CA THR A 206 11.53 -8.68 16.01
C THR A 206 11.55 -7.43 15.12
N GLY A 207 11.83 -7.57 13.84
CA GLY A 207 12.03 -6.46 12.91
C GLY A 207 13.43 -5.84 12.97
N ASP A 208 14.34 -6.39 13.76
CA ASP A 208 15.72 -5.93 13.87
C ASP A 208 16.48 -6.12 12.55
N VAL A 209 17.29 -5.15 12.19
CA VAL A 209 18.12 -5.20 10.97
C VAL A 209 19.27 -6.13 11.19
N LEU A 210 19.26 -7.30 10.54
CA LEU A 210 20.37 -8.26 10.54
C LEU A 210 21.45 -7.84 9.54
N ARG A 211 21.03 -7.37 8.39
CA ARG A 211 21.95 -6.90 7.35
C ARG A 211 21.28 -5.92 6.39
N GLN A 212 22.05 -4.95 5.94
CA GLN A 212 21.67 -4.12 4.80
C GLN A 212 22.88 -3.97 3.87
N ALA A 213 22.67 -4.14 2.57
CA ALA A 213 23.75 -4.07 1.59
C ALA A 213 23.22 -3.56 0.24
N ARG A 214 24.10 -2.89 -0.50
CA ARG A 214 23.83 -2.54 -1.90
C ARG A 214 24.20 -3.71 -2.79
N LEU A 215 23.25 -4.11 -3.63
CA LEU A 215 23.47 -5.10 -4.68
C LEU A 215 24.36 -4.51 -5.79
N ARG A 216 25.16 -5.37 -6.44
CA ARG A 216 26.11 -4.93 -7.46
C ARG A 216 25.46 -4.67 -8.84
N GLY A 217 24.32 -5.27 -9.10
CA GLY A 217 23.57 -5.05 -10.35
C GLY A 217 23.09 -3.62 -10.47
N ARG A 218 23.27 -3.02 -11.65
CA ARG A 218 22.80 -1.66 -11.94
C ARG A 218 21.31 -1.66 -12.30
N GLY A 219 20.64 -0.54 -12.07
CA GLY A 219 19.22 -0.34 -12.37
C GLY A 219 18.32 -0.57 -11.17
N ASN A 220 17.02 -0.56 -11.41
CA ASN A 220 16.02 -0.79 -10.39
C ASN A 220 15.71 -2.29 -10.24
N TYR A 221 15.15 -2.64 -9.09
CA TYR A 221 14.77 -4.00 -8.76
C TYR A 221 13.26 -4.05 -8.53
N TYR A 222 12.54 -4.50 -9.55
CA TYR A 222 11.08 -4.64 -9.51
C TYR A 222 10.63 -6.10 -9.32
N ALA A 223 11.50 -7.06 -9.66
CA ALA A 223 11.26 -8.46 -9.40
C ALA A 223 11.33 -8.78 -7.91
N SER A 224 10.38 -9.54 -7.41
CA SER A 224 10.40 -10.02 -6.03
C SER A 224 11.53 -11.05 -5.83
N PRO A 225 12.23 -11.03 -4.68
CA PRO A 225 13.26 -12.00 -4.38
C PRO A 225 12.69 -13.43 -4.28
N VAL A 226 13.50 -14.42 -4.61
CA VAL A 226 13.18 -15.84 -4.51
C VAL A 226 14.31 -16.55 -3.75
N ALA A 227 13.96 -17.45 -2.84
CA ALA A 227 14.92 -18.30 -2.14
C ALA A 227 14.87 -19.72 -2.69
N ALA A 228 16.03 -20.27 -3.04
CA ALA A 228 16.22 -21.68 -3.43
C ALA A 228 17.65 -22.11 -3.14
N ASP A 229 17.87 -23.38 -2.83
CA ASP A 229 19.18 -24.01 -2.59
C ASP A 229 20.10 -23.21 -1.65
N GLY A 230 19.52 -22.65 -0.56
CA GLY A 230 20.26 -21.85 0.41
C GLY A 230 20.74 -20.50 -0.10
N LYS A 231 20.24 -20.05 -1.24
CA LYS A 231 20.58 -18.78 -1.89
C LYS A 231 19.36 -17.89 -2.04
N LEU A 232 19.62 -16.58 -2.12
CA LEU A 232 18.63 -15.57 -2.46
C LEU A 232 18.89 -15.08 -3.89
N TYR A 233 17.89 -15.20 -4.73
CA TYR A 233 17.93 -14.72 -6.11
C TYR A 233 17.16 -13.41 -6.21
N VAL A 234 17.80 -12.41 -6.79
CA VAL A 234 17.21 -11.08 -7.07
C VAL A 234 17.63 -10.67 -8.48
N ALA A 235 16.71 -10.07 -9.22
CA ALA A 235 16.97 -9.64 -10.59
C ALA A 235 16.71 -8.13 -10.73
N SER A 236 17.67 -7.42 -11.33
CA SER A 236 17.46 -6.02 -11.73
C SER A 236 16.72 -5.93 -13.06
N GLU A 237 16.20 -4.75 -13.38
CA GLU A 237 15.59 -4.46 -14.71
C GLU A 237 16.55 -4.66 -15.88
N ARG A 238 17.84 -4.75 -15.64
CA ARG A 238 18.89 -5.00 -16.64
C ARG A 238 19.31 -6.46 -16.74
N GLY A 239 18.62 -7.38 -16.06
CA GLY A 239 18.89 -8.81 -16.14
C GLY A 239 20.12 -9.26 -15.34
N VAL A 240 20.54 -8.52 -14.35
CA VAL A 240 21.67 -8.85 -13.47
C VAL A 240 21.15 -9.16 -12.07
#